data_f6bb239130ffc16a40625f7000401017
#
_entry.id   f6bb239130ffc16a40625f7000401017
#
_cell.length_a   1.000
_cell.length_b   1.000
_cell.length_c   1.000
_cell.angle_alpha   90.00
_cell.angle_beta   90.00
_cell.angle_gamma   90.00
#
_symmetry.space_group_name_H-M   'P 1'
#
loop_
_entity.id
_entity.type
_entity.pdbx_description
1 polymer ?
#
loop_
_entity_poly.entity_id
_entity_poly.type
_entity_poly.pdbx_seq_one_letter_code
_entity_poly.pdbx_strand_id
1 'polypeptide(L)'
;MSPIQLTGELSADFNPSWSPGGRLIAFVSDRSGNMDIWLARLEGEGDRFINISQTPNLQENDPAWSPDGRYLVWSSNQNGTDSLFLWDSENPQTSPRLIGSGQVAAWNPDGNSILAGLIGPNQSYLSGYYTTTGTYYLPSIQLPGMLHGMDWNITTKKSLDVSGIYQHLNDNSNQYTSVAPESTTELGRFDIVALEDTKAPYPFLSAAILPQFEKSKKLIGEISGWDLLAELENAYVPITSPLSPGIVQDWHYTGRAISIPTAALQTGVLLACKEEISGLTYWRLFLKTHLQ
;
A
#
# COMPACT_ATOMS: atom_id res chain seq x y z
N MET A 1 -38.38 5.37 17.89
CA MET A 1 -37.53 6.51 18.32
C MET A 1 -37.25 7.35 17.11
N SER A 2 -37.34 8.67 17.22
CA SER A 2 -36.95 9.56 16.14
C SER A 2 -35.41 9.65 16.08
N PRO A 3 -34.80 9.76 14.89
CA PRO A 3 -33.37 9.99 14.75
C PRO A 3 -32.96 11.28 15.51
N ILE A 4 -31.80 11.27 16.15
CA ILE A 4 -31.22 12.44 16.82
C ILE A 4 -30.06 12.92 15.96
N GLN A 5 -30.13 14.20 15.57
CA GLN A 5 -29.02 14.83 14.83
C GLN A 5 -27.83 14.99 15.77
N LEU A 6 -26.67 14.47 15.34
CA LEU A 6 -25.43 14.53 16.12
C LEU A 6 -24.64 15.82 15.82
N THR A 7 -24.53 16.19 14.55
CA THR A 7 -23.72 17.31 14.06
C THR A 7 -24.60 18.43 13.47
N GLY A 8 -24.06 19.64 13.38
CA GLY A 8 -24.77 20.80 12.85
C GLY A 8 -24.74 20.89 11.32
N GLU A 9 -25.51 21.84 10.75
CA GLU A 9 -25.68 21.99 9.30
C GLU A 9 -24.52 22.74 8.58
N LEU A 10 -23.50 23.21 9.30
CA LEU A 10 -22.45 24.10 8.76
C LEU A 10 -21.16 23.38 8.37
N SER A 11 -21.09 22.06 8.52
CA SER A 11 -19.92 21.25 8.20
C SER A 11 -20.31 20.00 7.42
N ALA A 12 -19.43 19.56 6.55
CA ALA A 12 -19.53 18.25 5.92
C ALA A 12 -18.93 17.21 6.87
N ASP A 13 -19.78 16.31 7.36
CA ASP A 13 -19.41 15.25 8.30
C ASP A 13 -19.73 13.89 7.68
N PHE A 14 -18.74 12.97 7.60
CA PHE A 14 -18.89 11.66 6.94
C PHE A 14 -17.95 10.60 7.53
N ASN A 15 -18.04 9.36 7.02
CA ASN A 15 -17.26 8.20 7.44
C ASN A 15 -17.24 7.99 8.96
N PRO A 16 -18.40 7.84 9.63
CA PRO A 16 -18.45 7.64 11.06
C PRO A 16 -17.99 6.23 11.45
N SER A 17 -17.21 6.15 12.52
CA SER A 17 -16.76 4.92 13.15
C SER A 17 -17.04 4.93 14.64
N TRP A 18 -17.85 3.95 15.12
CA TRP A 18 -18.16 3.81 16.53
C TRP A 18 -17.02 3.16 17.30
N SER A 19 -16.67 3.75 18.45
CA SER A 19 -15.80 3.03 19.38
C SER A 19 -16.51 1.77 19.92
N PRO A 20 -15.79 0.68 20.17
CA PRO A 20 -16.38 -0.57 20.69
C PRO A 20 -17.15 -0.37 22.00
N GLY A 21 -16.74 0.60 22.82
CA GLY A 21 -17.45 0.98 24.06
C GLY A 21 -18.72 1.79 23.86
N GLY A 22 -19.06 2.20 22.62
CA GLY A 22 -20.27 2.92 22.27
C GLY A 22 -20.34 4.37 22.77
N ARG A 23 -19.25 4.93 23.33
CA ARG A 23 -19.23 6.28 23.94
C ARG A 23 -18.68 7.35 23.02
N LEU A 24 -17.92 6.96 22.01
CA LEU A 24 -17.26 7.84 21.06
C LEU A 24 -17.64 7.46 19.64
N ILE A 25 -17.77 8.48 18.78
CA ILE A 25 -17.83 8.31 17.33
C ILE A 25 -16.65 9.09 16.75
N ALA A 26 -15.78 8.43 16.01
CA ALA A 26 -14.80 9.09 15.16
C ALA A 26 -15.44 9.38 13.80
N PHE A 27 -15.15 10.51 13.20
CA PHE A 27 -15.70 10.89 11.91
C PHE A 27 -14.79 11.92 11.24
N VAL A 28 -14.93 12.07 9.93
CA VAL A 28 -14.26 13.10 9.15
C VAL A 28 -15.11 14.36 9.15
N SER A 29 -14.48 15.54 9.30
CA SER A 29 -15.19 16.81 9.25
C SER A 29 -14.31 17.94 8.71
N ASP A 30 -14.90 18.82 7.91
CA ASP A 30 -14.26 20.03 7.37
C ASP A 30 -14.41 21.28 8.26
N ARG A 31 -14.94 21.14 9.47
CA ARG A 31 -15.23 22.26 10.40
C ARG A 31 -14.01 23.06 10.84
N SER A 32 -12.80 22.50 10.70
CA SER A 32 -11.51 23.17 10.94
C SER A 32 -10.94 23.89 9.73
N GLY A 33 -11.58 23.75 8.55
CA GLY A 33 -11.14 24.35 7.29
C GLY A 33 -10.50 23.35 6.32
N ASN A 34 -10.23 22.14 6.76
CA ASN A 34 -9.80 20.98 5.98
C ASN A 34 -10.41 19.70 6.58
N MET A 35 -10.26 18.59 5.88
CA MET A 35 -10.77 17.29 6.33
C MET A 35 -9.90 16.75 7.45
N ASP A 36 -10.38 16.88 8.69
CA ASP A 36 -9.73 16.37 9.89
C ASP A 36 -10.53 15.23 10.53
N ILE A 37 -9.86 14.43 11.37
CA ILE A 37 -10.51 13.41 12.19
C ILE A 37 -10.99 14.05 13.51
N TRP A 38 -12.29 13.94 13.74
CA TRP A 38 -12.98 14.44 14.92
C TRP A 38 -13.56 13.31 15.74
N LEU A 39 -13.61 13.50 17.05
CA LEU A 39 -14.36 12.66 17.97
C LEU A 39 -15.60 13.38 18.44
N ALA A 40 -16.74 12.70 18.40
CA ALA A 40 -17.94 13.09 19.12
C ALA A 40 -18.05 12.25 20.40
N ARG A 41 -18.18 12.92 21.55
CA ARG A 41 -18.53 12.30 22.82
C ARG A 41 -20.05 12.23 22.92
N LEU A 42 -20.57 11.04 23.21
CA LEU A 42 -22.01 10.83 23.36
C LEU A 42 -22.46 11.02 24.78
N GLU A 43 -21.56 10.87 25.75
CA GLU A 43 -21.78 10.96 27.17
C GLU A 43 -20.64 11.73 27.86
N GLY A 44 -20.91 12.29 29.01
CA GLY A 44 -19.92 12.96 29.87
C GLY A 44 -19.96 14.48 29.79
N GLU A 45 -19.11 15.11 30.62
CA GLU A 45 -18.88 16.56 30.67
C GLU A 45 -17.69 16.96 29.77
N GLY A 46 -17.70 18.21 29.31
CA GLY A 46 -16.63 18.77 28.46
C GLY A 46 -17.05 18.96 27.03
N ASP A 47 -16.06 19.27 26.15
CA ASP A 47 -16.32 19.50 24.74
C ASP A 47 -16.84 18.24 24.05
N ARG A 48 -18.02 18.40 23.44
CA ARG A 48 -18.66 17.30 22.73
C ARG A 48 -17.86 16.85 21.50
N PHE A 49 -17.17 17.79 20.84
CA PHE A 49 -16.40 17.55 19.62
C PHE A 49 -14.95 17.91 19.85
N ILE A 50 -14.05 16.99 19.50
CA ILE A 50 -12.60 17.16 19.67
C ILE A 50 -11.93 16.83 18.35
N ASN A 51 -11.14 17.78 17.81
CA ASN A 51 -10.26 17.52 16.68
C ASN A 51 -9.00 16.78 17.18
N ILE A 52 -8.73 15.58 16.67
CA ILE A 52 -7.59 14.76 17.09
C ILE A 52 -6.44 14.73 16.09
N SER A 53 -6.69 14.98 14.80
CA SER A 53 -5.62 15.01 13.81
C SER A 53 -4.91 16.35 13.76
N GLN A 54 -5.65 17.47 13.75
CA GLN A 54 -5.15 18.85 13.75
C GLN A 54 -4.05 19.10 12.71
N THR A 55 -4.23 18.65 11.48
CA THR A 55 -3.20 18.69 10.43
C THR A 55 -3.62 19.56 9.25
N PRO A 56 -3.28 20.87 9.24
CA PRO A 56 -3.84 21.85 8.32
C PRO A 56 -3.54 21.60 6.83
N ASN A 57 -2.59 20.75 6.49
CA ASN A 57 -2.17 20.50 5.12
C ASN A 57 -2.44 19.05 4.64
N LEU A 58 -3.15 18.27 5.43
CA LEU A 58 -3.49 16.89 5.11
C LEU A 58 -5.00 16.77 4.89
N GLN A 59 -5.41 15.73 4.20
CA GLN A 59 -6.81 15.35 4.02
C GLN A 59 -6.98 13.97 4.63
N GLU A 60 -7.59 13.91 5.81
CA GLU A 60 -7.82 12.67 6.53
C GLU A 60 -9.12 11.99 6.09
N ASN A 61 -9.12 10.65 6.17
CA ASN A 61 -10.27 9.84 5.79
C ASN A 61 -10.28 8.48 6.52
N ASP A 62 -11.44 7.80 6.46
CA ASP A 62 -11.65 6.41 6.87
C ASP A 62 -11.13 6.05 8.28
N PRO A 63 -11.60 6.73 9.34
CA PRO A 63 -11.23 6.38 10.69
C PRO A 63 -11.80 5.01 11.09
N ALA A 64 -10.97 4.17 11.71
CA ALA A 64 -11.36 2.85 12.20
C ALA A 64 -10.80 2.57 13.60
N TRP A 65 -11.68 2.21 14.55
CA TRP A 65 -11.30 1.85 15.90
C TRP A 65 -10.72 0.44 15.97
N SER A 66 -9.71 0.26 16.81
CA SER A 66 -9.26 -1.07 17.21
C SER A 66 -10.35 -1.82 17.98
N PRO A 67 -10.37 -3.15 17.96
CA PRO A 67 -11.40 -3.95 18.65
C PRO A 67 -11.50 -3.70 20.15
N ASP A 68 -10.39 -3.32 20.79
CA ASP A 68 -10.33 -2.96 22.22
C ASP A 68 -10.73 -1.51 22.50
N GLY A 69 -10.87 -0.68 21.43
CA GLY A 69 -11.20 0.74 21.54
C GLY A 69 -10.06 1.64 21.99
N ARG A 70 -8.85 1.11 22.11
CA ARG A 70 -7.69 1.87 22.53
C ARG A 70 -7.13 2.72 21.39
N TYR A 71 -7.00 2.14 20.20
CA TYR A 71 -6.38 2.80 19.06
C TYR A 71 -7.42 3.22 18.01
N LEU A 72 -7.16 4.34 17.37
CA LEU A 72 -7.84 4.77 16.16
C LEU A 72 -6.82 4.88 15.03
N VAL A 73 -7.10 4.25 13.89
CA VAL A 73 -6.33 4.38 12.66
C VAL A 73 -7.14 5.18 11.65
N TRP A 74 -6.48 5.97 10.82
CA TRP A 74 -7.09 6.65 9.68
C TRP A 74 -6.10 6.82 8.54
N SER A 75 -6.60 7.06 7.35
CA SER A 75 -5.78 7.43 6.20
C SER A 75 -5.64 8.95 6.10
N SER A 76 -4.52 9.39 5.58
CA SER A 76 -4.23 10.80 5.32
C SER A 76 -3.54 10.94 3.96
N ASN A 77 -4.02 11.86 3.13
CA ASN A 77 -3.42 12.16 1.83
C ASN A 77 -2.66 13.47 1.87
N GLN A 78 -1.42 13.41 1.42
CA GLN A 78 -0.58 14.59 1.18
C GLN A 78 0.02 14.51 -0.23
N ASN A 79 -0.41 15.41 -1.11
CA ASN A 79 0.11 15.49 -2.48
C ASN A 79 0.05 14.17 -3.26
N GLY A 80 -1.02 13.38 -3.06
CA GLY A 80 -1.21 12.09 -3.73
C GLY A 80 -0.52 10.91 -3.05
N THR A 81 0.08 11.11 -1.88
CA THR A 81 0.65 10.02 -1.05
C THR A 81 -0.30 9.70 0.09
N ASP A 82 -0.80 8.47 0.13
CA ASP A 82 -1.70 7.99 1.16
C ASP A 82 -0.93 7.29 2.28
N SER A 83 -1.15 7.74 3.50
CA SER A 83 -0.46 7.26 4.70
C SER A 83 -1.45 6.92 5.79
N LEU A 84 -1.13 5.93 6.62
CA LEU A 84 -1.94 5.52 7.77
C LEU A 84 -1.32 6.07 9.06
N PHE A 85 -2.16 6.74 9.84
CA PHE A 85 -1.82 7.27 11.15
C PHE A 85 -2.56 6.51 12.25
N LEU A 86 -1.89 6.34 13.37
CA LEU A 86 -2.39 5.67 14.57
C LEU A 86 -2.36 6.61 15.75
N TRP A 87 -3.49 6.76 16.42
CA TRP A 87 -3.64 7.54 17.63
C TRP A 87 -4.02 6.64 18.81
N ASP A 88 -3.50 6.94 20.02
CA ASP A 88 -3.75 6.19 21.25
C ASP A 88 -4.72 6.98 22.14
N SER A 89 -5.90 6.46 22.35
CA SER A 89 -6.94 7.10 23.18
C SER A 89 -6.59 7.12 24.67
N GLU A 90 -5.71 6.25 25.14
CA GLU A 90 -5.19 6.28 26.52
C GLU A 90 -4.11 7.35 26.73
N ASN A 91 -3.49 7.81 25.63
CA ASN A 91 -2.48 8.87 25.63
C ASN A 91 -2.84 9.99 24.64
N PRO A 92 -3.99 10.68 24.83
CA PRO A 92 -4.58 11.57 23.82
C PRO A 92 -3.74 12.81 23.52
N GLN A 93 -2.77 13.15 24.36
CA GLN A 93 -1.83 14.26 24.17
C GLN A 93 -0.64 13.89 23.27
N THR A 94 -0.47 12.60 22.99
CA THR A 94 0.60 12.15 22.08
C THR A 94 0.14 12.33 20.63
N SER A 95 1.00 12.93 19.80
CA SER A 95 0.71 13.09 18.37
C SER A 95 0.51 11.73 17.70
N PRO A 96 -0.41 11.66 16.72
CA PRO A 96 -0.63 10.46 15.94
C PRO A 96 0.67 9.97 15.27
N ARG A 97 0.87 8.67 15.24
CA ARG A 97 2.07 8.04 14.71
C ARG A 97 1.81 7.49 13.32
N LEU A 98 2.70 7.79 12.38
CA LEU A 98 2.72 7.15 11.05
C LEU A 98 3.07 5.65 11.21
N ILE A 99 2.26 4.76 10.64
CA ILE A 99 2.49 3.31 10.67
C ILE A 99 2.76 2.70 9.31
N GLY A 100 2.37 3.35 8.24
CA GLY A 100 2.61 2.85 6.89
C GLY A 100 1.82 3.59 5.84
N SER A 101 1.75 3.03 4.65
CA SER A 101 0.96 3.57 3.54
C SER A 101 -0.33 2.78 3.37
N GLY A 102 -1.40 3.47 3.02
CA GLY A 102 -2.72 2.89 2.78
C GLY A 102 -3.81 3.94 2.72
N GLN A 103 -4.90 3.62 2.03
CA GLN A 103 -6.10 4.45 1.91
C GLN A 103 -7.23 3.94 2.80
N VAL A 104 -7.29 2.63 2.99
CA VAL A 104 -8.26 1.97 3.86
C VAL A 104 -7.54 1.02 4.80
N ALA A 105 -8.06 0.83 6.00
CA ALA A 105 -7.49 -0.05 7.00
C ALA A 105 -8.53 -0.97 7.64
N ALA A 106 -8.17 -2.23 7.87
CA ALA A 106 -8.97 -3.18 8.64
C ALA A 106 -8.15 -3.75 9.79
N TRP A 107 -8.71 -3.71 10.99
CA TRP A 107 -8.08 -4.26 12.18
C TRP A 107 -8.13 -5.78 12.24
N ASN A 108 -7.02 -6.40 12.59
CA ASN A 108 -7.06 -7.76 13.09
C ASN A 108 -7.92 -7.78 14.37
N PRO A 109 -8.82 -8.74 14.53
CA PRO A 109 -9.65 -8.89 15.72
C PRO A 109 -8.89 -8.97 17.05
N ASP A 110 -7.61 -9.30 17.05
CA ASP A 110 -6.73 -9.26 18.24
C ASP A 110 -6.18 -7.85 18.57
N GLY A 111 -6.38 -6.85 17.68
CA GLY A 111 -5.90 -5.47 17.85
C GLY A 111 -4.40 -5.25 17.62
N ASN A 112 -3.62 -6.31 17.36
CA ASN A 112 -2.15 -6.22 17.27
C ASN A 112 -1.64 -5.83 15.88
N SER A 113 -2.49 -5.91 14.88
CA SER A 113 -2.12 -5.64 13.49
C SER A 113 -3.28 -5.10 12.68
N ILE A 114 -2.96 -4.50 11.56
CA ILE A 114 -3.91 -4.01 10.57
C ILE A 114 -3.55 -4.50 9.17
N LEU A 115 -4.55 -4.70 8.35
CA LEU A 115 -4.43 -4.75 6.90
C LEU A 115 -4.65 -3.35 6.34
N ALA A 116 -3.84 -2.97 5.37
CA ALA A 116 -3.91 -1.70 4.66
C ALA A 116 -4.16 -1.95 3.17
N GLY A 117 -5.18 -1.31 2.63
CA GLY A 117 -5.48 -1.32 1.21
C GLY A 117 -4.91 -0.09 0.52
N LEU A 118 -4.20 -0.31 -0.58
CA LEU A 118 -3.73 0.72 -1.49
C LEU A 118 -4.51 0.62 -2.79
N ILE A 119 -5.13 1.71 -3.20
CA ILE A 119 -6.00 1.76 -4.38
C ILE A 119 -5.30 2.60 -5.44
N GLY A 120 -4.77 1.93 -6.46
CA GLY A 120 -4.23 2.58 -7.65
C GLY A 120 -5.27 2.72 -8.76
N PRO A 121 -4.93 3.41 -9.85
CA PRO A 121 -5.87 3.68 -10.95
C PRO A 121 -6.48 2.42 -11.59
N ASN A 122 -5.72 1.34 -11.66
CA ASN A 122 -6.14 0.09 -12.32
C ASN A 122 -5.93 -1.16 -11.45
N GLN A 123 -5.38 -1.00 -10.27
CA GLN A 123 -4.94 -2.10 -9.42
C GLN A 123 -5.09 -1.73 -7.96
N SER A 124 -5.33 -2.72 -7.12
CA SER A 124 -5.31 -2.55 -5.67
C SER A 124 -4.30 -3.49 -5.04
N TYR A 125 -3.77 -3.09 -3.91
CA TYR A 125 -2.77 -3.86 -3.17
C TYR A 125 -3.19 -3.99 -1.71
N LEU A 126 -2.74 -5.04 -1.08
CA LEU A 126 -2.93 -5.32 0.34
C LEU A 126 -1.58 -5.43 1.02
N SER A 127 -1.42 -4.75 2.14
CA SER A 127 -0.26 -4.85 3.02
C SER A 127 -0.69 -5.08 4.45
N GLY A 128 0.19 -5.59 5.29
CA GLY A 128 -0.12 -5.76 6.71
C GLY A 128 0.95 -5.17 7.61
N TYR A 129 0.52 -4.47 8.67
CA TYR A 129 1.40 -3.79 9.62
C TYR A 129 1.13 -4.23 11.05
N TYR A 130 2.20 -4.45 11.84
CA TYR A 130 2.07 -4.52 13.29
C TYR A 130 1.83 -3.13 13.87
N THR A 131 0.81 -3.02 14.73
CA THR A 131 0.43 -1.73 15.32
C THR A 131 1.46 -1.17 16.29
N THR A 132 2.22 -2.02 16.96
CA THR A 132 3.25 -1.61 17.92
C THR A 132 4.49 -1.01 17.26
N THR A 133 4.95 -1.60 16.17
CA THR A 133 6.23 -1.25 15.53
C THR A 133 6.07 -0.51 14.20
N GLY A 134 4.91 -0.62 13.54
CA GLY A 134 4.72 -0.16 12.16
C GLY A 134 5.51 -1.00 11.13
N THR A 135 6.02 -2.16 11.54
CA THR A 135 6.71 -3.06 10.62
C THR A 135 5.72 -3.95 9.88
N TYR A 136 6.09 -4.40 8.68
CA TYR A 136 5.29 -5.32 7.91
C TYR A 136 5.27 -6.71 8.54
N TYR A 137 4.08 -7.34 8.58
CA TYR A 137 3.96 -8.79 8.66
C TYR A 137 3.48 -9.39 7.33
N LEU A 138 2.84 -8.57 6.48
CA LEU A 138 2.42 -8.94 5.14
C LEU A 138 2.97 -7.88 4.18
N PRO A 139 3.94 -8.22 3.32
CA PRO A 139 4.38 -7.34 2.24
C PRO A 139 3.24 -7.09 1.26
N SER A 140 3.36 -6.03 0.46
CA SER A 140 2.32 -5.69 -0.52
C SER A 140 2.06 -6.82 -1.50
N ILE A 141 0.83 -7.26 -1.56
CA ILE A 141 0.33 -8.21 -2.56
C ILE A 141 -0.70 -7.52 -3.45
N GLN A 142 -0.60 -7.76 -4.74
CA GLN A 142 -1.57 -7.26 -5.69
C GLN A 142 -2.89 -8.03 -5.57
N LEU A 143 -4.01 -7.31 -5.57
CA LEU A 143 -5.33 -7.91 -5.58
C LEU A 143 -5.83 -8.10 -7.02
N PRO A 144 -6.66 -9.12 -7.28
CA PRO A 144 -7.17 -9.42 -8.63
C PRO A 144 -8.25 -8.44 -9.12
N GLY A 145 -8.54 -7.38 -8.38
CA GLY A 145 -9.58 -6.40 -8.68
C GLY A 145 -9.41 -5.12 -7.89
N MET A 146 -10.36 -4.19 -8.08
CA MET A 146 -10.39 -2.93 -7.34
C MET A 146 -10.92 -3.15 -5.93
N LEU A 147 -10.22 -2.59 -4.95
CA LEU A 147 -10.62 -2.58 -3.55
C LEU A 147 -11.58 -1.41 -3.31
N HIS A 148 -12.75 -1.71 -2.74
CA HIS A 148 -13.73 -0.68 -2.36
C HIS A 148 -13.91 -0.56 -0.84
N GLY A 149 -13.45 -1.54 -0.09
CA GLY A 149 -13.48 -1.58 1.37
C GLY A 149 -12.92 -2.89 1.87
N MET A 150 -12.57 -2.92 3.15
CA MET A 150 -12.02 -4.09 3.83
C MET A 150 -12.67 -4.26 5.18
N ASP A 151 -12.85 -5.52 5.57
CA ASP A 151 -13.13 -5.92 6.93
C ASP A 151 -12.36 -7.20 7.25
N TRP A 152 -11.99 -7.36 8.53
CA TRP A 152 -11.28 -8.54 9.00
C TRP A 152 -12.06 -9.18 10.13
N ASN A 153 -12.55 -10.37 9.90
CA ASN A 153 -13.33 -11.11 10.88
C ASN A 153 -12.71 -12.47 11.22
N ILE A 154 -12.81 -12.88 12.47
CA ILE A 154 -12.47 -14.24 12.87
C ILE A 154 -13.63 -15.17 12.50
N THR A 155 -13.43 -16.02 11.53
CA THR A 155 -14.37 -17.13 11.32
C THR A 155 -13.99 -18.30 12.21
N THR A 156 -14.86 -18.67 13.12
CA THR A 156 -14.71 -19.88 13.97
C THR A 156 -14.88 -21.19 13.20
N LYS A 157 -15.16 -21.12 11.90
CA LYS A 157 -15.29 -22.27 11.02
C LYS A 157 -14.05 -22.39 10.13
N LYS A 158 -13.25 -23.43 10.43
CA LYS A 158 -12.20 -24.01 9.59
C LYS A 158 -11.33 -22.97 8.87
N SER A 159 -10.06 -22.91 9.20
CA SER A 159 -9.09 -22.06 8.49
C SER A 159 -9.48 -21.95 7.01
N LEU A 160 -9.75 -20.73 6.55
CA LEU A 160 -9.80 -20.48 5.12
C LEU A 160 -8.52 -21.07 4.57
N ASP A 161 -8.66 -22.08 3.72
CA ASP A 161 -7.53 -22.61 2.99
C ASP A 161 -7.05 -21.49 2.04
N VAL A 162 -6.14 -20.66 2.55
CA VAL A 162 -5.54 -19.56 1.79
C VAL A 162 -4.82 -20.10 0.56
N SER A 163 -4.48 -21.40 0.53
CA SER A 163 -3.93 -22.05 -0.66
C SER A 163 -4.88 -21.97 -1.85
N GLY A 164 -6.20 -22.02 -1.60
CA GLY A 164 -7.21 -21.79 -2.63
C GLY A 164 -7.26 -20.37 -3.16
N ILE A 165 -7.05 -19.37 -2.30
CA ILE A 165 -6.97 -17.97 -2.73
C ILE A 165 -5.70 -17.74 -3.55
N TYR A 166 -4.57 -18.28 -3.12
CA TYR A 166 -3.32 -18.23 -3.89
C TYR A 166 -3.43 -19.00 -5.23
N GLN A 167 -4.18 -20.11 -5.29
CA GLN A 167 -4.42 -20.82 -6.55
C GLN A 167 -5.32 -20.00 -7.49
N HIS A 168 -6.38 -19.37 -7.01
CA HIS A 168 -7.22 -18.48 -7.83
C HIS A 168 -6.50 -17.21 -8.29
N LEU A 169 -5.59 -16.67 -7.47
CA LEU A 169 -4.72 -15.54 -7.87
C LEU A 169 -3.75 -15.98 -8.98
N ASN A 170 -3.25 -17.20 -8.90
CA ASN A 170 -2.37 -17.77 -9.92
C ASN A 170 -3.13 -18.17 -11.21
N ASP A 171 -4.38 -18.66 -11.10
CA ASP A 171 -5.18 -19.09 -12.26
C ASP A 171 -5.66 -17.91 -13.13
N ASN A 172 -5.87 -16.72 -12.53
CA ASN A 172 -6.21 -15.51 -13.28
C ASN A 172 -5.00 -14.80 -13.89
N SER A 173 -3.76 -15.13 -13.48
CA SER A 173 -2.54 -14.59 -14.08
C SER A 173 -2.22 -15.19 -15.46
N ASN A 174 -2.93 -16.24 -15.88
CA ASN A 174 -2.73 -16.91 -17.17
C ASN A 174 -3.32 -16.19 -18.40
N GLN A 175 -3.77 -14.93 -18.28
CA GLN A 175 -4.19 -14.16 -19.45
C GLN A 175 -3.06 -13.35 -20.12
N TYR A 176 -1.86 -13.42 -19.58
CA TYR A 176 -0.71 -12.85 -20.29
C TYR A 176 -0.22 -13.88 -21.30
N THR A 177 -0.70 -13.80 -22.55
CA THR A 177 -0.07 -14.50 -23.66
C THR A 177 1.27 -13.80 -23.91
N SER A 178 2.32 -14.30 -23.29
CA SER A 178 3.68 -13.89 -23.63
C SER A 178 3.98 -14.34 -25.06
N VAL A 179 3.93 -13.42 -25.99
CA VAL A 179 4.51 -13.67 -27.31
C VAL A 179 6.00 -13.49 -27.13
N ALA A 180 6.70 -14.59 -26.88
CA ALA A 180 8.15 -14.59 -26.89
C ALA A 180 8.62 -14.17 -28.28
N PRO A 181 9.54 -13.21 -28.41
CA PRO A 181 10.23 -13.03 -29.68
C PRO A 181 10.96 -14.34 -30.03
N GLU A 182 10.79 -14.84 -31.24
CA GLU A 182 11.50 -16.05 -31.69
C GLU A 182 12.99 -15.82 -31.52
N SER A 183 13.62 -16.54 -30.58
CA SER A 183 15.04 -16.48 -30.31
C SER A 183 15.78 -17.22 -31.39
N THR A 184 16.58 -16.53 -32.16
CA THR A 184 17.59 -17.12 -33.01
C THR A 184 18.85 -17.41 -32.20
N THR A 185 19.40 -18.56 -32.38
CA THR A 185 20.34 -19.44 -31.75
C THR A 185 21.67 -18.92 -31.16
N GLU A 186 21.96 -17.63 -31.13
CA GLU A 186 23.09 -17.07 -30.38
C GLU A 186 22.70 -15.81 -29.67
N LEU A 187 22.81 -15.82 -28.32
CA LEU A 187 22.51 -14.68 -27.48
C LEU A 187 23.44 -13.51 -27.80
N GLY A 188 22.96 -12.58 -28.59
CA GLY A 188 23.65 -11.35 -28.91
C GLY A 188 23.41 -10.25 -27.87
N ARG A 189 24.15 -9.15 -27.99
CA ARG A 189 24.04 -7.97 -27.10
C ARG A 189 22.63 -7.38 -27.03
N PHE A 190 21.80 -7.66 -28.02
CA PHE A 190 20.43 -7.13 -28.14
C PHE A 190 19.36 -8.17 -27.87
N ASP A 191 19.74 -9.38 -27.51
CA ASP A 191 18.78 -10.45 -27.27
C ASP A 191 17.95 -10.18 -26.02
N ILE A 192 16.67 -10.52 -26.10
CA ILE A 192 15.70 -10.46 -25.02
C ILE A 192 15.50 -11.88 -24.52
N VAL A 193 15.65 -12.08 -23.21
CA VAL A 193 15.58 -13.39 -22.54
C VAL A 193 14.43 -13.41 -21.56
N ALA A 194 13.70 -14.52 -21.50
CA ALA A 194 12.62 -14.70 -20.54
C ALA A 194 13.13 -14.78 -19.09
N LEU A 195 12.37 -14.21 -18.18
CA LEU A 195 12.59 -14.34 -16.73
C LEU A 195 11.76 -15.52 -16.23
N GLU A 196 12.43 -16.57 -15.73
CA GLU A 196 11.75 -17.82 -15.35
C GLU A 196 10.94 -17.68 -14.06
N ASP A 197 11.46 -16.95 -13.06
CA ASP A 197 10.87 -16.83 -11.72
C ASP A 197 10.39 -15.42 -11.40
N THR A 198 9.98 -14.65 -12.41
CA THR A 198 9.52 -13.29 -12.23
C THR A 198 8.24 -13.05 -13.03
N LYS A 199 7.22 -12.54 -12.35
CA LYS A 199 5.95 -12.17 -12.97
C LYS A 199 6.01 -10.73 -13.48
N ALA A 200 5.62 -10.52 -14.72
CA ALA A 200 5.44 -9.20 -15.33
C ALA A 200 4.49 -9.34 -16.53
N PRO A 201 3.88 -8.27 -17.03
CA PRO A 201 3.09 -8.32 -18.27
C PRO A 201 3.89 -8.91 -19.46
N TYR A 202 5.16 -8.57 -19.55
CA TYR A 202 6.12 -9.14 -20.48
C TYR A 202 7.40 -9.47 -19.71
N PRO A 203 7.53 -10.70 -19.18
CA PRO A 203 8.62 -11.08 -18.27
C PRO A 203 9.91 -11.38 -19.04
N PHE A 204 10.46 -10.37 -19.70
CA PHE A 204 11.68 -10.49 -20.49
C PHE A 204 12.65 -9.35 -20.14
N LEU A 205 13.95 -9.64 -20.21
CA LEU A 205 15.00 -8.64 -20.09
C LEU A 205 16.08 -8.85 -21.17
N SER A 206 16.83 -7.79 -21.45
CA SER A 206 18.00 -7.89 -22.30
C SER A 206 19.04 -8.83 -21.68
N ALA A 207 19.63 -9.72 -22.48
CA ALA A 207 20.68 -10.61 -22.06
C ALA A 207 21.86 -9.85 -21.42
N ALA A 208 22.07 -8.59 -21.80
CA ALA A 208 23.17 -7.76 -21.27
C ALA A 208 23.00 -7.42 -19.78
N ILE A 209 21.75 -7.35 -19.25
CA ILE A 209 21.50 -6.99 -17.84
C ILE A 209 20.98 -8.16 -17.00
N LEU A 210 20.62 -9.27 -17.62
CA LEU A 210 20.08 -10.44 -16.92
C LEU A 210 20.97 -10.92 -15.75
N PRO A 211 22.31 -11.05 -15.90
CA PRO A 211 23.16 -11.50 -14.79
C PRO A 211 23.13 -10.57 -13.59
N GLN A 212 23.03 -9.26 -13.81
CA GLN A 212 22.94 -8.25 -12.75
C GLN A 212 21.58 -8.30 -12.06
N PHE A 213 20.52 -8.50 -12.85
CA PHE A 213 19.17 -8.67 -12.31
C PHE A 213 19.07 -9.89 -11.39
N GLU A 214 19.54 -11.07 -11.86
CA GLU A 214 19.54 -12.32 -11.09
C GLU A 214 20.38 -12.19 -9.80
N LYS A 215 21.54 -11.59 -9.89
CA LYS A 215 22.37 -11.32 -8.73
C LYS A 215 21.67 -10.40 -7.72
N SER A 216 21.00 -9.35 -8.18
CA SER A 216 20.28 -8.41 -7.33
C SER A 216 19.05 -9.08 -6.69
N LYS A 217 18.29 -9.87 -7.44
CA LYS A 217 17.16 -10.64 -6.97
C LYS A 217 17.56 -11.58 -5.82
N LYS A 218 18.62 -12.36 -6.04
CA LYS A 218 19.16 -13.26 -5.02
C LYS A 218 19.63 -12.52 -3.77
N LEU A 219 20.40 -11.44 -3.93
CA LEU A 219 20.92 -10.65 -2.80
C LEU A 219 19.79 -10.01 -1.99
N ILE A 220 18.79 -9.46 -2.65
CA ILE A 220 17.61 -8.89 -2.00
C ILE A 220 16.89 -9.96 -1.18
N GLY A 221 16.66 -11.14 -1.75
CA GLY A 221 16.02 -12.26 -1.06
C GLY A 221 16.80 -12.72 0.17
N GLU A 222 18.12 -12.83 0.06
CA GLU A 222 19.01 -13.22 1.17
C GLU A 222 19.00 -12.20 2.33
N ILE A 223 19.01 -10.89 2.02
CA ILE A 223 19.07 -9.84 3.04
C ILE A 223 17.70 -9.55 3.66
N SER A 224 16.65 -9.51 2.86
CA SER A 224 15.30 -9.12 3.32
C SER A 224 14.44 -10.29 3.75
N GLY A 225 14.80 -11.52 3.36
CA GLY A 225 13.95 -12.69 3.49
C GLY A 225 12.74 -12.67 2.55
N TRP A 226 12.73 -11.75 1.57
CA TRP A 226 11.62 -11.55 0.65
C TRP A 226 12.12 -11.28 -0.77
N ASP A 227 11.49 -11.96 -1.75
CA ASP A 227 11.81 -11.76 -3.17
C ASP A 227 11.03 -10.57 -3.73
N LEU A 228 11.56 -9.35 -3.53
CA LEU A 228 11.00 -8.11 -4.04
C LEU A 228 10.85 -8.09 -5.56
N LEU A 229 11.71 -8.80 -6.27
CA LEU A 229 11.77 -8.84 -7.74
C LEU A 229 11.03 -10.04 -8.34
N ALA A 230 10.29 -10.80 -7.52
CA ALA A 230 9.44 -11.89 -8.02
C ALA A 230 8.25 -11.37 -8.84
N GLU A 231 7.84 -10.11 -8.63
CA GLU A 231 6.78 -9.47 -9.36
C GLU A 231 7.19 -8.05 -9.76
N LEU A 232 7.08 -7.72 -11.04
CA LEU A 232 7.43 -6.43 -11.61
C LEU A 232 6.19 -5.82 -12.28
N GLU A 233 6.06 -4.51 -12.16
CA GLU A 233 5.03 -3.76 -12.88
C GLU A 233 5.30 -3.77 -14.38
N ASN A 234 6.57 -3.62 -14.77
CA ASN A 234 7.04 -3.81 -16.13
C ASN A 234 8.49 -4.33 -16.14
N ALA A 235 8.81 -5.11 -17.18
CA ALA A 235 10.17 -5.46 -17.56
C ALA A 235 10.40 -5.04 -19.03
N TYR A 236 10.25 -5.93 -20.00
CA TYR A 236 10.21 -5.55 -21.40
C TYR A 236 8.83 -4.99 -21.76
N VAL A 237 8.78 -3.94 -22.57
CA VAL A 237 7.52 -3.39 -23.11
C VAL A 237 7.64 -3.36 -24.64
N PRO A 238 6.81 -4.09 -25.38
CA PRO A 238 6.82 -4.03 -26.84
C PRO A 238 6.43 -2.63 -27.32
N ILE A 239 7.04 -2.18 -28.42
CA ILE A 239 6.73 -0.88 -29.05
C ILE A 239 5.24 -0.79 -29.46
N THR A 240 4.61 -1.92 -29.68
CA THR A 240 3.16 -2.03 -30.00
C THR A 240 2.25 -1.80 -28.80
N SER A 241 2.80 -1.81 -27.60
CA SER A 241 2.08 -1.55 -26.34
C SER A 241 2.77 -0.43 -25.60
N PRO A 242 2.69 0.82 -26.07
CA PRO A 242 3.45 1.92 -25.49
C PRO A 242 3.06 2.18 -24.05
N LEU A 243 4.04 2.52 -23.22
CA LEU A 243 3.85 3.07 -21.89
C LEU A 243 3.00 4.34 -21.94
N SER A 244 2.55 4.83 -20.80
CA SER A 244 1.65 5.98 -20.68
C SER A 244 1.90 7.10 -21.69
N PRO A 245 0.86 7.79 -22.18
CA PRO A 245 0.99 8.81 -23.21
C PRO A 245 2.08 9.85 -22.86
N GLY A 246 2.99 10.07 -23.80
CA GLY A 246 4.08 11.04 -23.66
C GLY A 246 5.48 10.43 -23.39
N ILE A 247 5.58 9.14 -23.07
CA ILE A 247 6.88 8.48 -22.96
C ILE A 247 7.25 7.90 -24.31
N VAL A 248 8.08 8.62 -25.08
CA VAL A 248 8.51 8.25 -26.43
C VAL A 248 9.81 7.46 -26.42
N GLN A 249 10.64 7.62 -25.39
CA GLN A 249 11.93 6.93 -25.24
C GLN A 249 12.03 6.36 -23.84
N ASP A 250 12.03 5.04 -23.75
CA ASP A 250 12.13 4.34 -22.47
C ASP A 250 13.00 3.09 -22.63
N TRP A 251 13.78 2.80 -21.60
CA TRP A 251 14.66 1.63 -21.56
C TRP A 251 13.92 0.30 -21.50
N HIS A 252 12.62 0.30 -21.12
CA HIS A 252 11.76 -0.88 -21.16
C HIS A 252 11.59 -1.43 -22.58
N TYR A 253 11.57 -0.56 -23.60
CA TYR A 253 11.49 -1.01 -25.02
C TYR A 253 12.71 -1.82 -25.48
N THR A 254 13.79 -1.75 -24.74
CA THR A 254 15.02 -2.51 -25.03
C THR A 254 15.26 -3.60 -23.98
N GLY A 255 14.33 -3.81 -23.04
CA GLY A 255 14.48 -4.77 -21.93
C GLY A 255 15.62 -4.42 -20.97
N ARG A 256 16.00 -3.15 -20.87
CA ARG A 256 17.10 -2.66 -20.02
C ARG A 256 16.64 -1.91 -18.79
N ALA A 257 15.36 -1.90 -18.54
CA ALA A 257 14.75 -1.33 -17.33
C ALA A 257 13.74 -2.30 -16.76
N ILE A 258 13.48 -2.14 -15.47
CA ILE A 258 12.38 -2.77 -14.74
C ILE A 258 11.60 -1.72 -13.99
N SER A 259 10.30 -1.91 -13.87
CA SER A 259 9.44 -1.15 -12.97
C SER A 259 9.07 -2.03 -11.78
N ILE A 260 9.47 -1.58 -10.60
CA ILE A 260 9.08 -2.20 -9.33
C ILE A 260 7.66 -1.71 -9.02
N PRO A 261 6.77 -2.55 -8.49
CA PRO A 261 5.42 -2.15 -8.14
C PRO A 261 5.40 -0.88 -7.28
N THR A 262 4.63 0.10 -7.69
CA THR A 262 4.50 1.40 -7.01
C THR A 262 4.11 1.23 -5.54
N ALA A 263 3.34 0.19 -5.22
CA ALA A 263 3.01 -0.20 -3.87
C ALA A 263 4.24 -0.42 -2.98
N ALA A 264 5.34 -0.96 -3.49
CA ALA A 264 6.56 -1.17 -2.73
C ALA A 264 7.19 0.14 -2.22
N LEU A 265 7.05 1.23 -2.97
CA LEU A 265 7.45 2.58 -2.55
C LEU A 265 6.41 3.19 -1.60
N GLN A 266 5.13 3.09 -1.93
CA GLN A 266 4.04 3.65 -1.12
C GLN A 266 3.93 2.99 0.25
N THR A 267 4.16 1.69 0.35
CA THR A 267 4.16 0.96 1.62
C THR A 267 5.42 1.19 2.45
N GLY A 268 6.41 1.92 1.92
CA GLY A 268 7.68 2.20 2.62
C GLY A 268 8.58 0.98 2.79
N VAL A 269 8.31 -0.12 2.09
CA VAL A 269 9.25 -1.26 1.94
C VAL A 269 10.49 -0.79 1.19
N LEU A 270 10.27 0.03 0.16
CA LEU A 270 11.31 0.74 -0.55
C LEU A 270 11.25 2.23 -0.24
N LEU A 271 12.39 2.84 -0.05
CA LEU A 271 12.56 4.29 0.01
C LEU A 271 13.41 4.72 -1.19
N ALA A 272 12.90 5.68 -1.95
CA ALA A 272 13.65 6.30 -3.02
C ALA A 272 14.19 7.66 -2.54
N CYS A 273 15.50 7.79 -2.48
CA CYS A 273 16.18 9.03 -2.09
C CYS A 273 16.88 9.64 -3.29
N LYS A 274 16.65 10.93 -3.52
CA LYS A 274 17.38 11.71 -4.53
C LYS A 274 18.71 12.13 -3.95
N GLU A 275 19.80 11.84 -4.65
CA GLU A 275 21.16 12.27 -4.31
C GLU A 275 21.78 13.03 -5.47
N GLU A 276 22.54 14.05 -5.17
CA GLU A 276 23.34 14.79 -6.16
C GLU A 276 24.82 14.50 -5.91
N ILE A 277 25.47 13.83 -6.84
CA ILE A 277 26.90 13.49 -6.79
C ILE A 277 27.57 14.07 -8.02
N SER A 278 28.53 14.96 -7.83
CA SER A 278 29.31 15.60 -8.91
C SER A 278 28.43 16.28 -10.00
N GLY A 279 27.32 16.91 -9.59
CA GLY A 279 26.39 17.58 -10.49
C GLY A 279 25.45 16.68 -11.27
N LEU A 280 25.45 15.38 -10.99
CA LEU A 280 24.53 14.40 -11.54
C LEU A 280 23.52 13.97 -10.45
N THR A 281 22.26 13.85 -10.86
CA THR A 281 21.19 13.36 -9.99
C THR A 281 21.13 11.84 -10.06
N TYR A 282 21.16 11.21 -8.89
CA TYR A 282 20.97 9.78 -8.71
C TYR A 282 19.76 9.53 -7.82
N TRP A 283 19.06 8.44 -8.10
CA TRP A 283 18.02 7.92 -7.24
C TRP A 283 18.51 6.64 -6.58
N ARG A 284 18.61 6.65 -5.26
CA ARG A 284 19.01 5.46 -4.50
C ARG A 284 17.79 4.82 -3.88
N LEU A 285 17.67 3.51 -4.06
CA LEU A 285 16.62 2.72 -3.44
C LEU A 285 17.17 2.06 -2.17
N PHE A 286 16.46 2.23 -1.07
CA PHE A 286 16.73 1.57 0.19
C PHE A 286 15.62 0.59 0.50
N LEU A 287 15.98 -0.66 0.72
CA LEU A 287 15.05 -1.70 1.16
C LEU A 287 15.01 -1.72 2.69
N LYS A 288 13.81 -1.60 3.25
CA LYS A 288 13.61 -1.75 4.69
C LYS A 288 13.70 -3.23 5.04
N THR A 289 14.73 -3.63 5.75
CA THR A 289 14.94 -5.01 6.21
C THR A 289 14.40 -5.19 7.62
N HIS A 290 14.09 -6.44 8.00
CA HIS A 290 13.66 -6.81 9.35
C HIS A 290 14.82 -6.90 10.37
N LEU A 291 16.01 -6.50 10.00
CA LEU A 291 17.15 -6.55 10.91
C LEU A 291 17.07 -5.41 11.93
N GLN A 292 16.54 -5.80 13.09
CA GLN A 292 16.61 -5.24 14.46
C GLN A 292 16.12 -3.81 14.65
#